data_39dbe6c025c339f6dde6beaf02ee4b1c
#
_entry.id   39dbe6c025c339f6dde6beaf02ee4b1c
#
_cell.length_a   1.000
_cell.length_b   1.000
_cell.length_c   1.000
_cell.angle_alpha   90.00
_cell.angle_beta   90.00
_cell.angle_gamma   90.00
#
_symmetry.space_group_name_H-M   'P 1'
#
loop_
_entity.id
_entity.type
_entity.pdbx_description
1 polymer ?
#
loop_
_entity_poly.entity_id
_entity_poly.type
_entity_poly.pdbx_seq_one_letter_code
_entity_poly.pdbx_strand_id
1 'polypeptide(L)'
;IILSMSAEENGFTSNKWISKGNIQKNNGTWKGSATWVYGWFFWEEDMKDKDGKTLKDDKGKIKKRSGFNFRTFPVWNVDQCSNLPEKLASEEVETVEYTPLEGRLDIAEEYISNIGAKVEFGKNGAYYKPSMDYIGMPNFESFKSVEQYYSTFIHELIHWSKTKDRCDRADNHKTRKAYAFEELIAEIGAVHVMNNLGIQMDKDAFDNHLAYVDSWLGALDDDT
;
A
#
# COMPACT_ATOMS: atom_id res chain seq x y z
N ILE A 1 3.62 -1.74 2.97
CA ILE A 1 4.04 -1.52 4.38
C ILE A 1 3.83 -2.78 5.21
N ILE A 2 2.60 -3.22 5.49
CA ILE A 2 2.32 -4.39 6.36
C ILE A 2 3.07 -5.64 5.90
N LEU A 3 3.05 -5.94 4.61
CA LEU A 3 3.71 -7.12 4.05
C LEU A 3 5.23 -7.03 4.14
N SER A 4 5.81 -5.86 3.86
CA SER A 4 7.26 -5.64 3.97
C SER A 4 7.74 -5.77 5.41
N MET A 5 7.02 -5.20 6.37
CA MET A 5 7.32 -5.34 7.80
C MET A 5 7.24 -6.80 8.25
N SER A 6 6.18 -7.51 7.85
CA SER A 6 5.99 -8.92 8.17
C SER A 6 7.07 -9.81 7.53
N ALA A 7 7.50 -9.51 6.30
CA ALA A 7 8.59 -10.22 5.66
C ALA A 7 9.90 -10.06 6.46
N GLU A 8 10.23 -8.84 6.85
CA GLU A 8 11.43 -8.57 7.63
C GLU A 8 11.39 -9.23 9.02
N GLU A 9 10.26 -9.12 9.73
CA GLU A 9 10.12 -9.72 11.07
C GLU A 9 10.23 -11.25 11.07
N ASN A 10 9.81 -11.89 9.99
CA ASN A 10 9.85 -13.35 9.85
C ASN A 10 11.04 -13.87 9.02
N GLY A 11 11.88 -12.98 8.50
CA GLY A 11 13.05 -13.34 7.69
C GLY A 11 12.69 -13.92 6.33
N PHE A 12 11.53 -13.55 5.75
CA PHE A 12 11.13 -13.99 4.41
C PHE A 12 11.97 -13.28 3.35
N THR A 13 12.38 -14.03 2.35
CA THR A 13 13.21 -13.55 1.23
C THR A 13 12.35 -13.13 0.03
N SER A 14 11.19 -13.73 -0.13
CA SER A 14 10.27 -13.44 -1.22
C SER A 14 9.34 -12.27 -0.91
N ASN A 15 9.05 -11.47 -1.94
CA ASN A 15 8.05 -10.40 -1.88
C ASN A 15 6.65 -10.85 -2.29
N LYS A 16 6.47 -12.12 -2.62
CA LYS A 16 5.17 -12.66 -3.07
C LYS A 16 4.34 -13.14 -1.91
N TRP A 17 3.08 -12.75 -1.94
CA TRP A 17 2.07 -13.11 -0.95
C TRP A 17 0.85 -13.71 -1.64
N ILE A 18 0.31 -14.73 -1.04
CA ILE A 18 -0.75 -15.52 -1.64
C ILE A 18 -1.90 -15.74 -0.65
N SER A 19 -3.13 -15.61 -1.12
CA SER A 19 -4.32 -15.86 -0.31
C SER A 19 -4.58 -17.37 -0.12
N LYS A 20 -5.26 -17.74 0.98
CA LYS A 20 -5.66 -19.12 1.27
C LYS A 20 -6.34 -19.79 0.08
N GLY A 21 -7.29 -19.09 -0.55
CA GLY A 21 -8.02 -19.65 -1.69
C GLY A 21 -7.12 -19.99 -2.87
N ASN A 22 -6.13 -19.14 -3.15
CA ASN A 22 -5.17 -19.40 -4.23
C ASN A 22 -4.21 -20.53 -3.89
N ILE A 23 -3.76 -20.66 -2.64
CA ILE A 23 -2.96 -21.81 -2.21
C ILE A 23 -3.72 -23.09 -2.42
N GLN A 24 -4.96 -23.17 -1.92
CA GLN A 24 -5.82 -24.36 -2.03
C GLN A 24 -6.16 -24.71 -3.49
N LYS A 25 -6.48 -23.71 -4.32
CA LYS A 25 -6.76 -23.90 -5.76
C LYS A 25 -5.59 -24.53 -6.51
N ASN A 26 -4.37 -24.28 -6.06
CA ASN A 26 -3.15 -24.81 -6.65
C ASN A 26 -2.59 -26.02 -5.88
N ASN A 27 -3.38 -26.66 -5.03
CA ASN A 27 -2.98 -27.81 -4.21
C ASN A 27 -1.75 -27.54 -3.31
N GLY A 28 -1.50 -26.28 -3.00
CA GLY A 28 -0.44 -25.87 -2.11
C GLY A 28 -0.82 -26.07 -0.63
N THR A 29 0.21 -26.07 0.19
CA THR A 29 0.11 -26.09 1.65
C THR A 29 0.92 -24.96 2.25
N TRP A 30 0.67 -24.58 3.48
CA TRP A 30 1.39 -23.51 4.17
C TRP A 30 1.70 -23.87 5.61
N LYS A 31 2.70 -23.20 6.19
CA LYS A 31 3.07 -23.28 7.61
C LYS A 31 3.09 -21.88 8.22
N GLY A 32 2.93 -21.81 9.53
CA GLY A 32 2.98 -20.54 10.26
C GLY A 32 1.71 -19.70 10.15
N SER A 33 1.77 -18.52 10.74
CA SER A 33 0.66 -17.57 10.82
C SER A 33 0.52 -16.77 9.54
N ALA A 34 -0.73 -16.37 9.25
CA ALA A 34 -1.01 -15.45 8.16
C ALA A 34 -0.67 -14.01 8.56
N THR A 35 -0.27 -13.22 7.59
CA THR A 35 -0.27 -11.77 7.69
C THR A 35 -1.63 -11.24 7.21
N TRP A 36 -2.26 -10.39 8.00
CA TRP A 36 -3.55 -9.82 7.67
C TRP A 36 -3.33 -8.51 6.90
N VAL A 37 -3.96 -8.41 5.73
CA VAL A 37 -3.91 -7.23 4.88
C VAL A 37 -5.30 -6.70 4.62
N TYR A 38 -5.35 -5.42 4.27
CA TYR A 38 -6.57 -4.76 3.83
C TYR A 38 -6.66 -4.82 2.31
N GLY A 39 -7.86 -4.94 1.79
CA GLY A 39 -8.07 -4.95 0.35
C GLY A 39 -9.48 -4.59 -0.06
N TRP A 40 -9.56 -4.03 -1.24
CA TRP A 40 -10.79 -3.67 -1.92
C TRP A 40 -11.30 -4.86 -2.69
N PHE A 41 -12.58 -5.16 -2.53
CA PHE A 41 -13.29 -6.19 -3.26
C PHE A 41 -14.40 -5.52 -4.04
N PHE A 42 -14.19 -5.37 -5.33
CA PHE A 42 -15.20 -4.89 -6.24
C PHE A 42 -16.20 -5.99 -6.51
N TRP A 43 -17.48 -5.63 -6.48
CA TRP A 43 -18.55 -6.53 -6.83
C TRP A 43 -19.48 -5.86 -7.86
N GLU A 44 -20.08 -6.67 -8.69
CA GLU A 44 -21.05 -6.27 -9.68
C GLU A 44 -22.21 -7.27 -9.63
N GLU A 45 -23.42 -6.77 -9.55
CA GLU A 45 -24.62 -7.61 -9.56
C GLU A 45 -25.70 -7.05 -10.48
N ASP A 46 -26.49 -7.94 -11.04
CA ASP A 46 -27.61 -7.57 -11.90
C ASP A 46 -28.74 -6.92 -11.07
N MET A 47 -29.18 -5.75 -11.49
CA MET A 47 -30.34 -5.10 -10.86
C MET A 47 -31.60 -5.89 -11.12
N LYS A 48 -32.39 -6.14 -10.07
CA LYS A 48 -33.66 -6.84 -10.15
C LYS A 48 -34.80 -5.93 -9.70
N ASP A 49 -35.98 -6.14 -10.28
CA ASP A 49 -37.21 -5.51 -9.82
C ASP A 49 -37.74 -6.19 -8.53
N LYS A 50 -38.90 -5.70 -8.05
CA LYS A 50 -39.56 -6.22 -6.82
C LYS A 50 -39.99 -7.68 -6.94
N ASP A 51 -40.15 -8.18 -8.18
CA ASP A 51 -40.54 -9.55 -8.48
C ASP A 51 -39.34 -10.46 -8.78
N GLY A 52 -38.13 -9.93 -8.61
CA GLY A 52 -36.86 -10.67 -8.82
C GLY A 52 -36.41 -10.79 -10.27
N LYS A 53 -37.08 -10.09 -11.21
CA LYS A 53 -36.75 -10.10 -12.64
C LYS A 53 -35.64 -9.09 -12.95
N THR A 54 -34.66 -9.49 -13.73
CA THR A 54 -33.52 -8.65 -14.11
C THR A 54 -33.96 -7.43 -14.93
N LEU A 55 -33.56 -6.25 -14.47
CA LEU A 55 -33.83 -4.99 -15.15
C LEU A 55 -32.91 -4.83 -16.38
N LYS A 56 -33.49 -4.33 -17.47
CA LYS A 56 -32.77 -4.01 -18.70
C LYS A 56 -32.89 -2.52 -19.02
N ASP A 57 -31.89 -1.97 -19.71
CA ASP A 57 -31.95 -0.61 -20.24
C ASP A 57 -32.77 -0.56 -21.55
N ASP A 58 -32.92 0.64 -22.11
CA ASP A 58 -33.69 0.89 -23.33
C ASP A 58 -33.08 0.18 -24.58
N LYS A 59 -31.85 -0.32 -24.46
CA LYS A 59 -31.12 -1.08 -25.49
C LYS A 59 -31.15 -2.59 -25.21
N GLY A 60 -31.89 -3.04 -24.21
CA GLY A 60 -32.00 -4.46 -23.83
C GLY A 60 -30.82 -5.00 -23.03
N LYS A 61 -29.83 -4.18 -22.67
CA LYS A 61 -28.67 -4.58 -21.86
C LYS A 61 -29.06 -4.64 -20.38
N ILE A 62 -28.58 -5.64 -19.67
CA ILE A 62 -28.82 -5.81 -18.22
C ILE A 62 -28.24 -4.60 -17.47
N LYS A 63 -29.10 -3.97 -16.67
CA LYS A 63 -28.65 -2.96 -15.72
C LYS A 63 -27.93 -3.63 -14.56
N LYS A 64 -26.73 -3.17 -14.28
CA LYS A 64 -25.93 -3.68 -13.18
C LYS A 64 -25.68 -2.59 -12.15
N ARG A 65 -25.60 -2.97 -10.89
CA ARG A 65 -25.03 -2.13 -9.86
C ARG A 65 -23.69 -2.70 -9.44
N SER A 66 -22.74 -1.84 -9.21
CA SER A 66 -21.40 -2.20 -8.73
C SER A 66 -21.11 -1.43 -7.46
N GLY A 67 -20.25 -1.98 -6.67
CA GLY A 67 -19.75 -1.36 -5.47
C GLY A 67 -18.44 -1.99 -5.05
N PHE A 68 -17.93 -1.56 -3.93
CA PHE A 68 -16.74 -2.16 -3.35
C PHE A 68 -16.93 -2.37 -1.85
N ASN A 69 -16.27 -3.40 -1.33
CA ASN A 69 -16.16 -3.65 0.08
C ASN A 69 -14.70 -3.62 0.47
N PHE A 70 -14.39 -2.91 1.53
CA PHE A 70 -13.07 -2.92 2.15
C PHE A 70 -13.06 -3.89 3.31
N ARG A 71 -12.19 -4.88 3.27
CA ARG A 71 -12.10 -5.90 4.33
C ARG A 71 -10.69 -6.40 4.52
N THR A 72 -10.42 -6.92 5.70
CA THR A 72 -9.21 -7.67 5.96
C THR A 72 -9.30 -9.09 5.40
N PHE A 73 -8.18 -9.61 4.94
CA PHE A 73 -8.04 -11.00 4.57
C PHE A 73 -6.63 -11.52 4.85
N PRO A 74 -6.48 -12.80 5.17
CA PRO A 74 -5.18 -13.39 5.46
C PRO A 74 -4.44 -13.74 4.19
N VAL A 75 -3.14 -13.44 4.18
CA VAL A 75 -2.19 -13.87 3.15
C VAL A 75 -0.98 -14.53 3.80
N TRP A 76 -0.33 -15.40 3.06
CA TRP A 76 0.93 -16.05 3.44
C TRP A 76 2.01 -15.66 2.46
N ASN A 77 3.22 -15.46 2.96
CA ASN A 77 4.37 -15.32 2.09
C ASN A 77 4.61 -16.66 1.36
N VAL A 78 5.10 -16.62 0.13
CA VAL A 78 5.37 -17.87 -0.62
C VAL A 78 6.45 -18.71 0.04
N ASP A 79 7.35 -18.12 0.84
CA ASP A 79 8.35 -18.83 1.64
C ASP A 79 7.71 -19.72 2.74
N GLN A 80 6.48 -19.43 3.13
CA GLN A 80 5.69 -20.25 4.04
C GLN A 80 4.95 -21.38 3.33
N CYS A 81 4.94 -21.39 2.01
CA CYS A 81 4.13 -22.29 1.20
C CYS A 81 4.96 -23.44 0.61
N SER A 82 4.31 -24.55 0.36
CA SER A 82 4.88 -25.72 -0.31
C SER A 82 3.93 -26.21 -1.39
N ASN A 83 4.47 -26.92 -2.40
CA ASN A 83 3.72 -27.48 -3.52
C ASN A 83 2.98 -26.45 -4.37
N LEU A 84 3.50 -25.21 -4.44
CA LEU A 84 2.99 -24.21 -5.38
C LEU A 84 3.58 -24.45 -6.76
N PRO A 85 2.83 -24.16 -7.85
CA PRO A 85 3.38 -24.12 -9.19
C PRO A 85 4.55 -23.11 -9.26
N GLU A 86 5.56 -23.41 -10.06
CA GLU A 86 6.77 -22.58 -10.21
C GLU A 86 6.45 -21.12 -10.52
N LYS A 87 5.47 -20.86 -11.39
CA LYS A 87 4.98 -19.51 -11.71
C LYS A 87 4.50 -18.71 -10.49
N LEU A 88 3.99 -19.36 -9.45
CA LEU A 88 3.56 -18.71 -8.21
C LEU A 88 4.68 -18.64 -7.17
N ALA A 89 5.61 -19.60 -7.20
CA ALA A 89 6.72 -19.71 -6.26
C ALA A 89 7.97 -18.94 -6.74
N SER A 90 8.23 -18.92 -8.07
CA SER A 90 9.37 -18.19 -8.61
C SER A 90 9.13 -16.68 -8.58
N GLU A 91 10.13 -15.93 -8.20
CA GLU A 91 10.19 -14.52 -8.54
C GLU A 91 10.46 -14.41 -10.05
N GLU A 92 9.41 -14.26 -10.84
CA GLU A 92 9.59 -13.59 -12.12
C GLU A 92 9.93 -12.14 -11.75
N VAL A 93 11.19 -11.84 -11.66
CA VAL A 93 11.67 -10.47 -11.72
C VAL A 93 11.29 -10.03 -13.14
N GLU A 94 10.14 -9.36 -13.30
CA GLU A 94 9.98 -8.50 -14.46
C GLU A 94 11.17 -7.54 -14.40
N THR A 95 12.17 -7.80 -15.22
CA THR A 95 13.23 -6.83 -15.50
C THR A 95 12.56 -5.70 -16.29
N VAL A 96 11.88 -4.83 -15.55
CA VAL A 96 11.51 -3.54 -16.10
C VAL A 96 12.86 -2.84 -16.30
N GLU A 97 13.25 -2.61 -17.55
CA GLU A 97 14.36 -1.72 -17.87
C GLU A 97 13.96 -0.33 -17.36
N TYR A 98 14.36 -0.03 -16.14
CA TYR A 98 14.21 1.31 -15.60
C TYR A 98 15.22 2.21 -16.28
N THR A 99 14.75 3.27 -16.91
CA THR A 99 15.61 4.41 -17.23
C THR A 99 16.21 4.89 -15.91
N PRO A 100 17.54 5.00 -15.80
CA PRO A 100 18.15 5.47 -14.55
C PRO A 100 17.53 6.79 -14.13
N LEU A 101 17.15 6.92 -12.85
CA LEU A 101 16.70 8.17 -12.29
C LEU A 101 17.83 9.19 -12.42
N GLU A 102 17.58 10.30 -13.12
CA GLU A 102 18.52 11.41 -13.20
C GLU A 102 18.53 12.16 -11.88
N GLY A 103 19.59 11.94 -11.11
CA GLY A 103 19.98 12.78 -10.00
C GLY A 103 19.04 12.86 -8.80
N ARG A 104 19.61 13.05 -7.63
CA ARG A 104 18.86 13.38 -6.41
C ARG A 104 18.57 14.87 -6.37
N LEU A 105 17.47 15.26 -5.71
CA LEU A 105 17.07 16.66 -5.54
C LEU A 105 17.68 17.21 -4.25
N ASP A 106 18.65 18.11 -4.35
CA ASP A 106 19.39 18.66 -3.20
C ASP A 106 18.45 19.24 -2.14
N ILE A 107 17.39 19.94 -2.55
CA ILE A 107 16.40 20.52 -1.62
C ILE A 107 15.66 19.45 -0.79
N ALA A 108 15.35 18.30 -1.41
CA ALA A 108 14.69 17.21 -0.72
C ALA A 108 15.66 16.45 0.20
N GLU A 109 16.89 16.22 -0.25
CA GLU A 109 17.93 15.57 0.55
C GLU A 109 18.29 16.42 1.79
N GLU A 110 18.41 17.75 1.63
CA GLU A 110 18.64 18.67 2.73
C GLU A 110 17.45 18.65 3.72
N TYR A 111 16.22 18.71 3.22
CA TYR A 111 15.02 18.62 4.06
C TYR A 111 14.98 17.35 4.88
N ILE A 112 15.19 16.18 4.23
CA ILE A 112 15.19 14.87 4.88
C ILE A 112 16.31 14.76 5.91
N SER A 113 17.52 15.20 5.54
CA SER A 113 18.68 15.20 6.44
C SER A 113 18.45 16.03 7.70
N ASN A 114 17.83 17.20 7.56
CA ASN A 114 17.54 18.11 8.68
C ASN A 114 16.50 17.55 9.64
N ILE A 115 15.62 16.64 9.21
CA ILE A 115 14.67 15.95 10.09
C ILE A 115 15.38 14.97 11.01
N GLY A 116 16.46 14.34 10.56
CA GLY A 116 17.28 13.44 11.38
C GLY A 116 16.63 12.10 11.71
N ALA A 117 15.64 11.65 10.93
CA ALA A 117 15.07 10.32 11.08
C ALA A 117 16.11 9.24 10.74
N LYS A 118 16.14 8.15 11.52
CA LYS A 118 16.96 6.99 11.16
C LYS A 118 16.36 6.30 9.95
N VAL A 119 17.18 6.08 8.90
CA VAL A 119 16.75 5.44 7.66
C VAL A 119 17.65 4.25 7.34
N GLU A 120 17.03 3.15 6.91
CA GLU A 120 17.71 1.95 6.42
C GLU A 120 17.28 1.68 4.98
N PHE A 121 18.25 1.70 4.06
CA PHE A 121 18.03 1.44 2.63
C PHE A 121 18.14 -0.03 2.26
N GLY A 122 17.73 -0.36 1.02
CA GLY A 122 17.79 -1.73 0.50
C GLY A 122 16.66 -2.63 0.98
N LYS A 123 15.56 -2.04 1.46
CA LYS A 123 14.37 -2.78 1.87
C LYS A 123 13.49 -3.10 0.66
N ASN A 124 12.66 -4.12 0.80
CA ASN A 124 11.72 -4.56 -0.23
C ASN A 124 10.49 -3.65 -0.40
N GLY A 125 10.31 -2.68 0.49
CA GLY A 125 9.24 -1.70 0.47
C GLY A 125 9.56 -0.55 1.40
N ALA A 126 8.82 0.55 1.27
CA ALA A 126 8.90 1.67 2.18
C ALA A 126 7.97 1.46 3.37
N TYR A 127 8.44 1.76 4.57
CA TYR A 127 7.66 1.68 5.81
C TYR A 127 8.34 2.42 6.95
N TYR A 128 7.56 2.98 7.87
CA TYR A 128 8.03 3.39 9.19
C TYR A 128 7.80 2.26 10.21
N LYS A 129 8.83 1.90 10.97
CA LYS A 129 8.79 0.87 12.05
C LYS A 129 8.79 1.51 13.44
N PRO A 130 7.63 1.70 14.07
CA PRO A 130 7.51 2.41 15.35
C PRO A 130 8.30 1.76 16.49
N SER A 131 8.36 0.42 16.54
CA SER A 131 9.04 -0.32 17.61
C SER A 131 10.55 -0.11 17.65
N MET A 132 11.16 0.28 16.55
CA MET A 132 12.61 0.51 16.41
C MET A 132 12.93 1.95 15.98
N ASP A 133 11.91 2.75 15.78
CA ASP A 133 11.99 4.16 15.40
C ASP A 133 12.88 4.41 14.16
N TYR A 134 12.66 3.66 13.09
CA TYR A 134 13.37 3.87 11.84
C TYR A 134 12.43 3.76 10.63
N ILE A 135 12.85 4.34 9.52
CA ILE A 135 12.22 4.24 8.21
C ILE A 135 13.01 3.25 7.36
N GLY A 136 12.36 2.20 6.87
CA GLY A 136 12.89 1.34 5.82
C GLY A 136 12.56 1.91 4.46
N MET A 137 13.54 1.98 3.56
CA MET A 137 13.36 2.46 2.19
C MET A 137 13.96 1.48 1.18
N PRO A 138 13.32 1.24 0.04
CA PRO A 138 13.98 0.64 -1.10
C PRO A 138 15.14 1.51 -1.59
N ASN A 139 16.04 0.94 -2.37
CA ASN A 139 17.08 1.72 -3.01
C ASN A 139 16.47 2.73 -3.99
N PHE A 140 17.13 3.87 -4.14
CA PHE A 140 16.68 4.97 -5.01
C PHE A 140 16.37 4.49 -6.44
N GLU A 141 17.22 3.62 -6.97
CA GLU A 141 17.13 3.06 -8.32
C GLU A 141 15.94 2.11 -8.52
N SER A 142 15.26 1.73 -7.44
CA SER A 142 14.07 0.86 -7.51
C SER A 142 12.78 1.61 -7.85
N PHE A 143 12.82 2.93 -7.84
CA PHE A 143 11.66 3.77 -8.14
C PHE A 143 11.59 4.14 -9.62
N LYS A 144 10.38 4.40 -10.10
CA LYS A 144 10.14 4.77 -11.50
C LYS A 144 10.51 6.21 -11.82
N SER A 145 10.42 7.09 -10.81
CA SER A 145 10.77 8.50 -10.94
C SER A 145 11.34 9.05 -9.62
N VAL A 146 12.05 10.16 -9.74
CA VAL A 146 12.61 10.90 -8.60
C VAL A 146 11.49 11.38 -7.69
N GLU A 147 10.39 11.85 -8.29
CA GLU A 147 9.22 12.34 -7.58
C GLU A 147 8.56 11.22 -6.78
N GLN A 148 8.45 10.02 -7.35
CA GLN A 148 7.91 8.86 -6.65
C GLN A 148 8.77 8.48 -5.44
N TYR A 149 10.12 8.52 -5.58
CA TYR A 149 11.01 8.24 -4.46
C TYR A 149 10.79 9.23 -3.30
N TYR A 150 10.82 10.54 -3.58
CA TYR A 150 10.65 11.53 -2.53
C TYR A 150 9.25 11.57 -1.96
N SER A 151 8.23 11.41 -2.78
CA SER A 151 6.84 11.30 -2.31
C SER A 151 6.68 10.15 -1.31
N THR A 152 7.20 8.98 -1.66
CA THR A 152 7.18 7.80 -0.79
C THR A 152 7.98 8.03 0.49
N PHE A 153 9.18 8.61 0.38
CA PHE A 153 10.01 8.86 1.54
C PHE A 153 9.36 9.86 2.51
N ILE A 154 8.79 10.94 1.98
CA ILE A 154 8.10 11.96 2.79
C ILE A 154 6.85 11.37 3.44
N HIS A 155 6.11 10.49 2.75
CA HIS A 155 4.99 9.76 3.33
C HIS A 155 5.43 8.99 4.60
N GLU A 156 6.54 8.26 4.53
CA GLU A 156 7.07 7.55 5.70
C GLU A 156 7.60 8.48 6.79
N LEU A 157 8.15 9.65 6.43
CA LEU A 157 8.52 10.69 7.38
C LEU A 157 7.32 11.27 8.11
N ILE A 158 6.18 11.41 7.45
CA ILE A 158 4.93 11.83 8.12
C ILE A 158 4.52 10.76 9.14
N HIS A 159 4.57 9.47 8.80
CA HIS A 159 4.33 8.41 9.77
C HIS A 159 5.34 8.42 10.93
N TRP A 160 6.62 8.65 10.65
CA TRP A 160 7.65 8.80 11.68
C TRP A 160 7.34 9.94 12.64
N SER A 161 6.72 11.03 12.17
CA SER A 161 6.37 12.16 13.00
C SER A 161 5.26 11.88 14.03
N LYS A 162 4.54 10.75 13.94
CA LYS A 162 3.37 10.47 14.79
C LYS A 162 3.67 10.18 16.26
N THR A 163 4.91 9.82 16.58
CA THR A 163 5.27 9.36 17.92
C THR A 163 5.08 10.44 18.98
N LYS A 164 5.01 10.02 20.25
CA LYS A 164 4.76 10.87 21.40
C LYS A 164 5.77 12.01 21.54
N ASP A 165 7.02 11.75 21.22
CA ASP A 165 8.11 12.71 21.34
C ASP A 165 8.16 13.73 20.19
N ARG A 166 7.24 13.62 19.21
CA ARG A 166 7.14 14.49 18.04
C ARG A 166 5.76 15.14 17.97
N CYS A 167 4.86 14.63 17.15
CA CYS A 167 3.52 15.20 16.99
C CYS A 167 2.45 14.58 17.89
N ASP A 168 2.79 13.57 18.68
CA ASP A 168 1.91 12.88 19.64
C ASP A 168 0.52 12.52 19.05
N ARG A 169 0.51 12.02 17.82
CA ARG A 169 -0.71 11.52 17.20
C ARG A 169 -1.02 10.13 17.77
N ALA A 170 -2.26 9.99 18.27
CA ALA A 170 -2.69 8.77 18.94
C ALA A 170 -2.47 7.50 18.08
N ASP A 171 -1.73 6.55 18.61
CA ASP A 171 -1.44 5.28 17.96
C ASP A 171 -2.58 4.27 18.20
N ASN A 172 -3.78 4.60 17.69
CA ASN A 172 -4.97 3.75 17.81
C ASN A 172 -5.18 2.87 16.58
N HIS A 173 -4.11 2.29 16.02
CA HIS A 173 -4.19 1.36 14.87
C HIS A 173 -5.06 0.12 15.09
N LYS A 174 -5.71 0.02 16.26
CA LYS A 174 -6.63 -1.07 16.58
C LYS A 174 -7.96 -1.01 15.80
N THR A 175 -8.26 0.13 15.19
CA THR A 175 -9.48 0.30 14.40
C THR A 175 -9.13 0.69 12.97
N ARG A 176 -9.94 0.22 12.02
CA ARG A 176 -9.84 0.58 10.60
C ARG A 176 -9.85 2.10 10.39
N LYS A 177 -10.71 2.83 11.13
CA LYS A 177 -10.80 4.29 11.06
C LYS A 177 -9.52 4.98 11.48
N ALA A 178 -8.94 4.56 12.58
CA ALA A 178 -7.70 5.18 13.06
C ALA A 178 -6.54 4.94 12.10
N TYR A 179 -6.47 3.75 11.50
CA TYR A 179 -5.50 3.46 10.45
C TYR A 179 -5.74 4.33 9.20
N ALA A 180 -6.98 4.36 8.69
CA ALA A 180 -7.34 5.18 7.53
C ALA A 180 -7.06 6.67 7.75
N PHE A 181 -7.30 7.17 8.95
CA PHE A 181 -7.02 8.56 9.32
C PHE A 181 -5.52 8.87 9.31
N GLU A 182 -4.68 7.98 9.82
CA GLU A 182 -3.23 8.16 9.81
C GLU A 182 -2.66 8.09 8.38
N GLU A 183 -3.19 7.20 7.53
CA GLU A 183 -2.82 7.15 6.11
C GLU A 183 -3.21 8.44 5.37
N LEU A 184 -4.39 8.98 5.65
CA LEU A 184 -4.80 10.29 5.09
C LEU A 184 -3.86 11.42 5.51
N ILE A 185 -3.42 11.43 6.77
CA ILE A 185 -2.43 12.41 7.23
C ILE A 185 -1.13 12.24 6.45
N ALA A 186 -0.67 11.01 6.26
CA ALA A 186 0.57 10.74 5.54
C ALA A 186 0.48 11.14 4.06
N GLU A 187 -0.62 10.79 3.38
CA GLU A 187 -0.85 11.13 1.98
C GLU A 187 -0.94 12.65 1.75
N ILE A 188 -1.82 13.32 2.51
CA ILE A 188 -2.01 14.77 2.38
C ILE A 188 -0.75 15.52 2.80
N GLY A 189 -0.08 15.04 3.86
CA GLY A 189 1.17 15.60 4.34
C GLY A 189 2.29 15.49 3.31
N ALA A 190 2.41 14.35 2.64
CA ALA A 190 3.42 14.15 1.60
C ALA A 190 3.21 15.12 0.42
N VAL A 191 1.98 15.25 -0.07
CA VAL A 191 1.63 16.20 -1.14
C VAL A 191 1.98 17.63 -0.72
N HIS A 192 1.64 18.01 0.51
CA HIS A 192 1.90 19.36 1.01
C HIS A 192 3.40 19.68 1.11
N VAL A 193 4.20 18.74 1.65
CA VAL A 193 5.65 18.90 1.76
C VAL A 193 6.30 18.95 0.38
N MET A 194 5.93 18.04 -0.54
CA MET A 194 6.42 18.02 -1.92
C MET A 194 6.18 19.36 -2.59
N ASN A 195 4.96 19.91 -2.47
CA ASN A 195 4.63 21.20 -3.05
C ASN A 195 5.44 22.35 -2.43
N ASN A 196 5.67 22.35 -1.12
CA ASN A 196 6.50 23.36 -0.45
C ASN A 196 7.97 23.28 -0.86
N LEU A 197 8.48 22.12 -1.20
CA LEU A 197 9.81 21.92 -1.72
C LEU A 197 9.92 22.25 -3.23
N GLY A 198 8.80 22.63 -3.87
CA GLY A 198 8.75 22.91 -5.31
C GLY A 198 8.90 21.67 -6.18
N ILE A 199 8.70 20.48 -5.61
CA ILE A 199 8.77 19.20 -6.32
C ILE A 199 7.39 18.90 -6.88
N GLN A 200 7.25 19.03 -8.20
CA GLN A 200 6.00 18.72 -8.88
C GLN A 200 5.88 17.21 -9.07
N MET A 201 4.78 16.64 -8.60
CA MET A 201 4.46 15.27 -8.92
C MET A 201 4.06 15.16 -10.39
N ASP A 202 4.52 14.12 -11.07
CA ASP A 202 3.96 13.78 -12.35
C ASP A 202 2.47 13.41 -12.21
N LYS A 203 1.77 13.41 -13.34
CA LYS A 203 0.32 13.15 -13.32
C LYS A 203 -0.02 11.79 -12.73
N ASP A 204 0.76 10.76 -13.03
CA ASP A 204 0.50 9.40 -12.58
C ASP A 204 0.71 9.27 -11.06
N ALA A 205 1.75 9.90 -10.51
CA ALA A 205 1.99 9.97 -9.08
C ALA A 205 0.87 10.73 -8.36
N PHE A 206 0.42 11.85 -8.92
CA PHE A 206 -0.67 12.65 -8.36
C PHE A 206 -2.01 11.90 -8.40
N ASP A 207 -2.35 11.27 -9.51
CA ASP A 207 -3.58 10.48 -9.66
C ASP A 207 -3.59 9.28 -8.69
N ASN A 208 -2.43 8.66 -8.43
CA ASN A 208 -2.29 7.62 -7.41
C ASN A 208 -2.58 8.16 -6.01
N HIS A 209 -2.03 9.31 -5.62
CA HIS A 209 -2.32 9.95 -4.34
C HIS A 209 -3.80 10.26 -4.18
N LEU A 210 -4.44 10.82 -5.21
CA LEU A 210 -5.89 11.09 -5.19
C LEU A 210 -6.71 9.81 -5.00
N ALA A 211 -6.34 8.73 -5.68
CA ALA A 211 -7.02 7.44 -5.54
C ALA A 211 -6.88 6.87 -4.12
N TYR A 212 -5.70 7.03 -3.48
CA TYR A 212 -5.50 6.64 -2.09
C TYR A 212 -6.30 7.51 -1.13
N VAL A 213 -6.30 8.83 -1.29
CA VAL A 213 -7.08 9.76 -0.47
C VAL A 213 -8.57 9.44 -0.57
N ASP A 214 -9.12 9.26 -1.79
CA ASP A 214 -10.52 8.90 -2.00
C ASP A 214 -10.87 7.56 -1.35
N SER A 215 -9.98 6.59 -1.47
CA SER A 215 -10.06 5.28 -0.83
C SER A 215 -10.14 5.38 0.70
N TRP A 216 -9.29 6.18 1.31
CA TRP A 216 -9.25 6.35 2.77
C TRP A 216 -10.44 7.18 3.29
N LEU A 217 -10.89 8.18 2.54
CA LEU A 217 -12.12 8.94 2.86
C LEU A 217 -13.34 8.00 2.88
N GLY A 218 -13.50 7.15 1.87
CA GLY A 218 -14.54 6.12 1.86
C GLY A 218 -14.48 5.20 3.09
N ALA A 219 -13.27 4.83 3.53
CA ALA A 219 -13.10 4.02 4.73
C ALA A 219 -13.52 4.72 6.04
N LEU A 220 -13.56 6.04 6.06
CA LEU A 220 -14.05 6.82 7.20
C LEU A 220 -15.58 6.97 7.20
N ASP A 221 -16.21 6.97 6.03
CA ASP A 221 -17.67 7.15 5.88
C ASP A 221 -18.46 5.85 6.11
N ASP A 222 -17.88 4.68 5.83
CA ASP A 222 -18.57 3.38 5.87
C ASP A 222 -18.96 2.87 7.28
N ASP A 223 -18.86 3.68 8.31
CA ASP A 223 -19.06 3.27 9.72
C ASP A 223 -20.23 4.05 10.40
N THR A 224 -21.17 4.52 9.62
CA THR A 224 -22.45 5.11 10.12
C THR A 224 -23.59 4.13 10.04
#